data_c1cf6cb8358e9f6641754f90d2ab8a0b
#
_entry.id   c1cf6cb8358e9f6641754f90d2ab8a0b
#
_cell.length_a   1.000
_cell.length_b   1.000
_cell.length_c   1.000
_cell.angle_alpha   90.00
_cell.angle_beta   90.00
_cell.angle_gamma   90.00
#
_symmetry.space_group_name_H-M   'P 1'
#
loop_
_entity.id
_entity.type
_entity.pdbx_description
1 polymer ?
#
loop_
_entity_poly.entity_id
_entity_poly.type
_entity_poly.pdbx_seq_one_letter_code
_entity_poly.pdbx_strand_id
1 'polypeptide(L)'
;MLSKHGKSRSLRSDRRAAGSAGIGVAAGAAAAVALLFGRKAVTTAKVGKGHPLKHRVLDAAAGAMQAKYPLSAMSTYLNGFHMYADEMGRQVEASHFCIHLRHDLHQCVIFDRNAPDARLIGIEYIISEERFRGLPEEEKRLWHSHRYEVKSGTLVAPGIPDLAEHAHFSDLVKTYGKTFHTWQYDRDDFPYGIPQLMMGLTEDGQVDEALVRDRDRRLGVSTAHKRQNRADIPTPEVAPGANSWESGRTVQTRLEEMDFQH
;
A
#
# COMPACT_ATOMS: atom_id res chain seq x y z
N MET A 1 29.71 -89.55 12.64
CA MET A 1 30.40 -89.34 11.32
C MET A 1 30.00 -87.99 10.78
N LEU A 2 31.03 -87.13 10.55
CA LEU A 2 31.10 -85.95 9.68
C LEU A 2 30.05 -84.80 9.88
N SER A 3 30.34 -83.76 10.60
CA SER A 3 31.07 -82.52 10.25
C SER A 3 30.63 -81.85 8.93
N LYS A 4 30.06 -80.64 9.05
CA LYS A 4 30.54 -79.47 8.28
C LYS A 4 29.97 -78.15 8.87
N HIS A 5 30.91 -77.30 9.14
CA HIS A 5 30.77 -75.87 9.53
C HIS A 5 30.20 -75.04 8.33
N GLY A 6 29.29 -74.09 8.62
CA GLY A 6 28.85 -73.04 7.69
C GLY A 6 28.91 -71.71 8.42
N LYS A 7 29.87 -70.86 8.04
CA LYS A 7 30.08 -69.50 8.62
C LYS A 7 28.96 -68.55 8.14
N SER A 8 28.24 -67.98 9.09
CA SER A 8 27.37 -66.86 8.85
C SER A 8 28.18 -65.56 8.68
N ARG A 9 28.07 -64.96 7.49
CA ARG A 9 28.59 -63.61 7.23
C ARG A 9 27.55 -62.57 7.65
N SER A 10 27.89 -61.78 8.67
CA SER A 10 27.19 -60.58 9.05
C SER A 10 27.25 -59.52 7.93
N LEU A 11 26.11 -59.18 7.34
CA LEU A 11 25.92 -58.00 6.51
C LEU A 11 25.66 -56.83 7.43
N ARG A 12 26.69 -56.04 7.71
CA ARG A 12 26.53 -54.67 8.25
C ARG A 12 26.04 -53.79 7.11
N SER A 13 24.80 -53.34 7.21
CA SER A 13 24.23 -52.34 6.33
C SER A 13 24.84 -50.96 6.62
N ASP A 14 25.54 -50.42 5.64
CA ASP A 14 25.93 -49.01 5.59
C ASP A 14 24.70 -48.10 5.46
N ARG A 15 24.20 -47.59 6.58
CA ARG A 15 23.24 -46.50 6.66
C ARG A 15 23.96 -45.26 7.23
N ARG A 16 24.89 -44.70 6.47
CA ARG A 16 25.42 -43.34 6.74
C ARG A 16 25.93 -42.73 5.44
N ALA A 17 25.04 -42.10 4.67
CA ALA A 17 25.43 -41.09 3.67
C ALA A 17 24.28 -40.32 3.04
N ALA A 18 23.00 -40.37 3.53
CA ALA A 18 21.91 -39.66 2.88
C ALA A 18 21.43 -38.38 3.61
N GLY A 19 22.02 -38.04 4.77
CA GLY A 19 21.52 -36.91 5.59
C GLY A 19 22.27 -35.58 5.42
N SER A 20 23.46 -35.54 4.84
CA SER A 20 24.25 -34.30 4.76
C SER A 20 24.17 -33.55 3.42
N ALA A 21 23.78 -34.21 2.34
CA ALA A 21 23.71 -33.58 1.02
C ALA A 21 22.51 -32.64 0.88
N GLY A 22 21.37 -32.94 1.51
CA GLY A 22 20.15 -32.15 1.41
C GLY A 22 20.23 -30.79 2.11
N ILE A 23 20.92 -30.70 3.24
CA ILE A 23 21.07 -29.44 3.98
C ILE A 23 22.10 -28.53 3.30
N GLY A 24 23.16 -29.07 2.72
CA GLY A 24 24.17 -28.30 2.00
C GLY A 24 23.65 -27.67 0.72
N VAL A 25 22.77 -28.35 -0.01
CA VAL A 25 22.17 -27.83 -1.27
C VAL A 25 21.19 -26.70 -0.99
N ALA A 26 20.37 -26.80 0.07
CA ALA A 26 19.43 -25.75 0.44
C ALA A 26 20.15 -24.48 0.96
N ALA A 27 21.22 -24.63 1.74
CA ALA A 27 22.03 -23.52 2.22
C ALA A 27 22.85 -22.87 1.08
N GLY A 28 23.38 -23.65 0.16
CA GLY A 28 24.10 -23.16 -1.01
C GLY A 28 23.20 -22.40 -1.98
N ALA A 29 21.98 -22.87 -2.22
CA ALA A 29 20.99 -22.17 -3.06
C ALA A 29 20.57 -20.84 -2.46
N ALA A 30 20.33 -20.78 -1.15
CA ALA A 30 19.97 -19.54 -0.45
C ALA A 30 21.11 -18.50 -0.49
N ALA A 31 22.37 -18.93 -0.32
CA ALA A 31 23.55 -18.07 -0.40
C ALA A 31 23.81 -17.58 -1.84
N ALA A 32 23.65 -18.43 -2.85
CA ALA A 32 23.79 -18.05 -4.25
C ALA A 32 22.72 -17.05 -4.69
N VAL A 33 21.47 -17.23 -4.25
CA VAL A 33 20.37 -16.28 -4.49
C VAL A 33 20.69 -14.92 -3.84
N ALA A 34 21.20 -14.89 -2.61
CA ALA A 34 21.55 -13.64 -1.92
C ALA A 34 22.70 -12.88 -2.61
N LEU A 35 23.67 -13.59 -3.19
CA LEU A 35 24.82 -12.99 -3.89
C LEU A 35 24.46 -12.48 -5.29
N LEU A 36 23.55 -13.16 -6.00
CA LEU A 36 23.17 -12.80 -7.37
C LEU A 36 22.13 -11.69 -7.46
N PHE A 37 21.29 -11.47 -6.45
CA PHE A 37 20.11 -10.60 -6.51
C PHE A 37 20.07 -9.43 -5.52
N GLY A 38 21.12 -9.19 -4.75
CA GLY A 38 21.36 -7.94 -4.01
C GLY A 38 20.25 -7.51 -3.04
N ARG A 39 19.94 -6.22 -3.03
CA ARG A 39 19.04 -5.57 -2.06
C ARG A 39 17.60 -6.14 -2.01
N LYS A 40 17.06 -6.66 -3.12
CA LYS A 40 15.70 -7.21 -3.18
C LYS A 40 15.55 -8.49 -2.35
N ALA A 41 16.54 -9.40 -2.41
CA ALA A 41 16.52 -10.64 -1.62
C ALA A 41 16.63 -10.35 -0.11
N VAL A 42 17.41 -9.33 0.28
CA VAL A 42 17.56 -8.91 1.69
C VAL A 42 16.25 -8.35 2.25
N THR A 43 15.49 -7.58 1.45
CA THR A 43 14.21 -7.01 1.88
C THR A 43 13.16 -8.11 2.11
N THR A 44 13.05 -9.06 1.18
CA THR A 44 12.13 -10.20 1.31
C THR A 44 12.47 -11.06 2.53
N ALA A 45 13.77 -11.28 2.82
CA ALA A 45 14.20 -12.02 4.00
C ALA A 45 13.87 -11.30 5.33
N LYS A 46 13.80 -9.95 5.33
CA LYS A 46 13.39 -9.17 6.51
C LYS A 46 11.89 -9.28 6.79
N VAL A 47 11.06 -9.24 5.76
CA VAL A 47 9.60 -9.38 5.90
C VAL A 47 9.22 -10.78 6.39
N GLY A 48 9.91 -11.82 5.94
CA GLY A 48 9.68 -13.20 6.38
C GLY A 48 10.22 -13.55 7.78
N LYS A 49 10.57 -12.56 8.60
CA LYS A 49 11.06 -12.78 9.97
C LYS A 49 9.94 -13.38 10.82
N GLY A 50 10.15 -14.62 11.34
CA GLY A 50 9.12 -15.39 12.07
C GLY A 50 8.44 -16.48 11.24
N HIS A 51 8.58 -16.47 9.91
CA HIS A 51 8.05 -17.54 9.06
C HIS A 51 8.97 -18.77 9.06
N PRO A 52 8.41 -19.98 8.86
CA PRO A 52 9.21 -21.20 8.68
C PRO A 52 10.25 -21.01 7.56
N LEU A 53 11.42 -21.64 7.72
CA LEU A 53 12.54 -21.51 6.78
C LEU A 53 12.12 -21.80 5.33
N LYS A 54 11.24 -22.80 5.13
CA LYS A 54 10.68 -23.15 3.80
C LYS A 54 10.03 -21.93 3.12
N HIS A 55 9.17 -21.21 3.84
CA HIS A 55 8.48 -20.02 3.31
C HIS A 55 9.47 -18.90 2.97
N ARG A 56 10.43 -18.64 3.85
CA ARG A 56 11.46 -17.63 3.61
C ARG A 56 12.30 -17.90 2.36
N VAL A 57 12.65 -19.17 2.11
CA VAL A 57 13.39 -19.57 0.90
C VAL A 57 12.53 -19.40 -0.35
N LEU A 58 11.27 -19.83 -0.29
CA LEU A 58 10.32 -19.67 -1.41
C LEU A 58 10.06 -18.19 -1.73
N ASP A 59 9.85 -17.35 -0.72
CA ASP A 59 9.64 -15.92 -0.87
C ASP A 59 10.86 -15.22 -1.49
N ALA A 60 12.08 -15.60 -1.03
CA ALA A 60 13.32 -15.07 -1.59
C ALA A 60 13.50 -15.48 -3.06
N ALA A 61 13.22 -16.75 -3.39
CA ALA A 61 13.30 -17.25 -4.77
C ALA A 61 12.25 -16.57 -5.67
N ALA A 62 11.00 -16.47 -5.21
CA ALA A 62 9.94 -15.76 -5.93
C ALA A 62 10.30 -14.28 -6.14
N GLY A 63 10.84 -13.63 -5.09
CA GLY A 63 11.28 -12.24 -5.16
C GLY A 63 12.37 -11.99 -6.20
N ALA A 64 13.25 -12.98 -6.40
CA ALA A 64 14.34 -12.90 -7.36
C ALA A 64 13.93 -13.27 -8.80
N MET A 65 13.04 -14.24 -8.94
CA MET A 65 12.74 -14.88 -10.24
C MET A 65 11.48 -14.32 -10.92
N GLN A 66 10.52 -13.80 -10.16
CA GLN A 66 9.27 -13.31 -10.70
C GLN A 66 9.34 -11.81 -11.04
N ALA A 67 8.96 -11.45 -12.26
CA ALA A 67 8.72 -10.08 -12.64
C ALA A 67 7.42 -9.56 -11.99
N LYS A 68 7.46 -8.36 -11.43
CA LYS A 68 6.33 -7.72 -10.72
C LYS A 68 6.07 -6.34 -11.31
N TYR A 69 5.91 -6.26 -12.62
CA TYR A 69 5.82 -5.02 -13.38
C TYR A 69 4.82 -4.00 -12.81
N PRO A 70 3.57 -4.36 -12.45
CA PRO A 70 2.64 -3.36 -11.91
C PRO A 70 3.15 -2.69 -10.63
N LEU A 71 3.70 -3.47 -9.70
CA LEU A 71 4.21 -2.94 -8.43
C LEU A 71 5.53 -2.18 -8.62
N SER A 72 6.41 -2.66 -9.51
CA SER A 72 7.70 -1.99 -9.78
C SER A 72 7.54 -0.71 -10.59
N ALA A 73 6.42 -0.51 -11.27
CA ALA A 73 6.10 0.69 -12.01
C ALA A 73 5.48 1.80 -11.15
N MET A 74 5.08 1.50 -9.90
CA MET A 74 4.58 2.51 -8.96
C MET A 74 5.75 3.39 -8.50
N SER A 75 5.86 4.57 -9.10
CA SER A 75 7.02 5.47 -8.99
C SER A 75 6.80 6.62 -8.02
N THR A 76 5.55 6.95 -7.69
CA THR A 76 5.21 8.10 -6.84
C THR A 76 4.76 7.62 -5.47
N TYR A 77 5.37 8.17 -4.41
CA TYR A 77 4.94 7.99 -3.04
C TYR A 77 4.35 9.29 -2.51
N LEU A 78 3.08 9.24 -2.11
CA LEU A 78 2.38 10.33 -1.44
C LEU A 78 1.91 9.87 -0.05
N ASN A 79 1.86 10.79 0.90
CA ASN A 79 1.34 10.53 2.23
C ASN A 79 0.33 11.60 2.61
N GLY A 80 -0.86 11.17 3.01
CA GLY A 80 -1.98 12.02 3.39
C GLY A 80 -2.84 11.38 4.46
N PHE A 81 -4.04 11.90 4.62
CA PHE A 81 -5.03 11.43 5.60
C PHE A 81 -6.36 11.21 4.91
N HIS A 82 -7.01 10.11 5.23
CA HIS A 82 -8.38 9.85 4.85
C HIS A 82 -9.30 9.83 6.06
N MET A 83 -10.54 10.21 5.88
CA MET A 83 -11.62 9.98 6.83
C MET A 83 -12.61 8.97 6.24
N TYR A 84 -13.32 8.24 7.12
CA TYR A 84 -14.42 7.41 6.68
C TYR A 84 -15.55 8.30 6.15
N ALA A 85 -16.15 7.92 5.01
CA ALA A 85 -17.14 8.75 4.33
C ALA A 85 -18.38 9.10 5.18
N ASP A 86 -18.70 8.28 6.17
CA ASP A 86 -19.82 8.43 7.10
C ASP A 86 -19.40 8.86 8.52
N GLU A 87 -18.08 9.02 8.78
CA GLU A 87 -17.58 9.36 10.11
C GLU A 87 -16.30 10.20 10.03
N MET A 88 -16.43 11.53 9.95
CA MET A 88 -15.31 12.46 9.81
C MET A 88 -14.29 12.34 10.97
N GLY A 89 -14.73 12.04 12.17
CA GLY A 89 -13.88 11.88 13.35
C GLY A 89 -12.96 10.66 13.29
N ARG A 90 -13.26 9.67 12.44
CA ARG A 90 -12.40 8.53 12.18
C ARG A 90 -11.47 8.82 11.01
N GLN A 91 -10.23 9.16 11.34
CA GLN A 91 -9.21 9.53 10.38
C GLN A 91 -8.02 8.58 10.46
N VAL A 92 -7.44 8.29 9.33
CA VAL A 92 -6.29 7.40 9.22
C VAL A 92 -5.24 7.99 8.29
N GLU A 93 -3.97 7.77 8.63
CA GLU A 93 -2.87 8.07 7.74
C GLU A 93 -2.84 7.06 6.59
N ALA A 94 -2.57 7.54 5.39
CA ALA A 94 -2.56 6.75 4.16
C ALA A 94 -1.27 7.01 3.36
N SER A 95 -0.52 5.95 3.12
CA SER A 95 0.69 5.94 2.29
C SER A 95 0.35 5.39 0.91
N HIS A 96 0.29 6.27 -0.08
CA HIS A 96 -0.11 5.95 -1.46
C HIS A 96 1.12 5.66 -2.32
N PHE A 97 1.10 4.55 -3.03
CA PHE A 97 2.08 4.23 -4.07
C PHE A 97 1.37 4.18 -5.40
N CYS A 98 1.69 5.15 -6.26
CA CYS A 98 0.90 5.49 -7.44
C CYS A 98 1.67 5.30 -8.74
N ILE A 99 0.92 5.06 -9.82
CA ILE A 99 1.38 5.08 -11.20
C ILE A 99 0.38 5.84 -12.08
N HIS A 100 0.87 6.61 -13.02
CA HIS A 100 0.07 7.16 -14.10
C HIS A 100 -0.22 6.07 -15.12
N LEU A 101 -1.49 5.69 -15.28
CA LEU A 101 -1.93 4.80 -16.38
C LEU A 101 -2.10 5.58 -17.67
N ARG A 102 -2.60 6.81 -17.57
CA ARG A 102 -2.81 7.77 -18.65
C ARG A 102 -2.67 9.17 -18.09
N HIS A 103 -2.65 10.18 -18.95
CA HIS A 103 -2.58 11.60 -18.54
C HIS A 103 -3.73 12.04 -17.62
N ASP A 104 -4.88 11.36 -17.69
CA ASP A 104 -6.13 11.67 -16.98
C ASP A 104 -6.52 10.63 -15.91
N LEU A 105 -5.65 9.62 -15.66
CA LEU A 105 -5.95 8.52 -14.74
C LEU A 105 -4.68 7.98 -14.07
N HIS A 106 -4.67 8.02 -12.74
CA HIS A 106 -3.71 7.32 -11.91
C HIS A 106 -4.39 6.19 -11.14
N GLN A 107 -3.60 5.22 -10.71
CA GLN A 107 -4.02 4.22 -9.73
C GLN A 107 -2.98 4.12 -8.62
N CYS A 108 -3.46 3.94 -7.39
CA CYS A 108 -2.62 3.80 -6.21
C CYS A 108 -3.01 2.57 -5.40
N VAL A 109 -2.01 1.92 -4.81
CA VAL A 109 -2.20 1.02 -3.67
C VAL A 109 -1.87 1.79 -2.40
N ILE A 110 -2.63 1.55 -1.33
CA ILE A 110 -2.51 2.30 -0.08
C ILE A 110 -2.06 1.37 1.03
N PHE A 111 -1.02 1.80 1.77
CA PHE A 111 -0.52 1.13 2.96
C PHE A 111 -0.66 2.04 4.18
N ASP A 112 -0.68 1.45 5.38
CA ASP A 112 -0.72 2.18 6.66
C ASP A 112 0.57 2.97 6.94
N ARG A 113 1.67 2.61 6.29
CA ARG A 113 2.98 3.27 6.38
C ARG A 113 3.89 2.88 5.23
N ASN A 114 5.00 3.58 5.07
CA ASN A 114 6.07 3.19 4.13
C ASN A 114 7.14 2.35 4.86
N ALA A 115 6.86 1.05 5.02
CA ALA A 115 7.77 0.10 5.67
C ALA A 115 7.66 -1.29 5.01
N PRO A 116 8.69 -2.15 5.12
CA PRO A 116 8.67 -3.49 4.51
C PRO A 116 7.56 -4.41 5.02
N ASP A 117 7.06 -4.17 6.23
CA ASP A 117 6.01 -4.92 6.91
C ASP A 117 4.69 -4.16 6.98
N ALA A 118 4.52 -3.14 6.12
CA ALA A 118 3.31 -2.33 6.07
C ALA A 118 2.09 -3.15 5.64
N ARG A 119 0.94 -2.82 6.19
CA ARG A 119 -0.35 -3.44 5.85
C ARG A 119 -0.93 -2.76 4.61
N LEU A 120 -1.33 -3.56 3.64
CA LEU A 120 -2.14 -3.07 2.52
C LEU A 120 -3.55 -2.76 3.04
N ILE A 121 -3.91 -1.49 3.04
CA ILE A 121 -5.17 -1.02 3.62
C ILE A 121 -6.20 -0.57 2.59
N GLY A 122 -5.82 -0.34 1.34
CA GLY A 122 -6.78 0.11 0.34
C GLY A 122 -6.22 0.39 -1.03
N ILE A 123 -7.06 1.01 -1.84
CA ILE A 123 -6.75 1.47 -3.19
C ILE A 123 -7.36 2.85 -3.43
N GLU A 124 -6.77 3.60 -4.36
CA GLU A 124 -7.33 4.86 -4.85
C GLU A 124 -7.16 4.98 -6.36
N TYR A 125 -8.18 5.52 -7.03
CA TYR A 125 -8.10 6.02 -8.39
C TYR A 125 -8.15 7.54 -8.37
N ILE A 126 -7.27 8.18 -9.16
CA ILE A 126 -7.19 9.65 -9.26
C ILE A 126 -7.45 10.02 -10.71
N ILE A 127 -8.41 10.93 -10.94
CA ILE A 127 -8.78 11.40 -12.28
C ILE A 127 -8.68 12.91 -12.41
N SER A 128 -8.51 13.38 -13.64
CA SER A 128 -8.57 14.81 -13.96
C SER A 128 -9.97 15.39 -13.72
N GLU A 129 -10.04 16.71 -13.52
CA GLU A 129 -11.30 17.44 -13.41
C GLU A 129 -12.18 17.25 -14.64
N GLU A 130 -11.62 17.26 -15.86
CA GLU A 130 -12.37 17.03 -17.10
C GLU A 130 -13.10 15.69 -17.08
N ARG A 131 -12.38 14.63 -16.67
CA ARG A 131 -12.98 13.29 -16.55
C ARG A 131 -14.04 13.25 -15.45
N PHE A 132 -13.77 13.87 -14.29
CA PHE A 132 -14.71 13.93 -13.19
C PHE A 132 -16.02 14.62 -13.58
N ARG A 133 -15.95 15.76 -14.28
CA ARG A 133 -17.15 16.49 -14.75
C ARG A 133 -18.04 15.66 -15.66
N GLY A 134 -17.46 14.71 -16.42
CA GLY A 134 -18.18 13.79 -17.31
C GLY A 134 -18.80 12.57 -16.63
N LEU A 135 -18.61 12.38 -15.32
CA LEU A 135 -19.17 11.23 -14.58
C LEU A 135 -20.68 11.41 -14.35
N PRO A 136 -21.45 10.30 -14.25
CA PRO A 136 -22.83 10.31 -13.73
C PRO A 136 -22.89 10.90 -12.32
N GLU A 137 -24.00 11.54 -11.95
CA GLU A 137 -24.14 12.21 -10.65
C GLU A 137 -24.00 11.25 -9.45
N GLU A 138 -24.54 10.02 -9.59
CA GLU A 138 -24.38 8.96 -8.57
C GLU A 138 -22.93 8.53 -8.40
N GLU A 139 -22.13 8.51 -9.46
CA GLU A 139 -20.70 8.17 -9.42
C GLU A 139 -19.88 9.30 -8.78
N LYS A 140 -20.19 10.57 -9.08
CA LYS A 140 -19.48 11.74 -8.49
C LYS A 140 -19.49 11.73 -6.97
N ARG A 141 -20.54 11.21 -6.35
CA ARG A 141 -20.68 11.11 -4.89
C ARG A 141 -19.64 10.21 -4.21
N LEU A 142 -18.95 9.38 -4.99
CA LEU A 142 -17.88 8.49 -4.51
C LEU A 142 -16.50 9.16 -4.51
N TRP A 143 -16.40 10.40 -4.98
CA TRP A 143 -15.14 11.08 -5.22
C TRP A 143 -14.96 12.28 -4.31
N HIS A 144 -13.72 12.49 -3.86
CA HIS A 144 -13.30 13.70 -3.13
C HIS A 144 -12.31 14.51 -3.95
N SER A 145 -12.24 15.81 -3.69
CA SER A 145 -11.29 16.73 -4.32
C SER A 145 -9.99 16.79 -3.53
N HIS A 146 -8.83 16.74 -4.20
CA HIS A 146 -7.53 16.94 -3.58
C HIS A 146 -7.18 18.41 -3.29
N ARG A 147 -8.07 19.35 -3.63
CA ARG A 147 -7.81 20.79 -3.50
C ARG A 147 -7.31 21.19 -2.12
N TYR A 148 -8.06 20.83 -1.09
CA TYR A 148 -7.70 21.22 0.28
C TYR A 148 -6.41 20.55 0.74
N GLU A 149 -6.26 19.26 0.52
CA GLU A 149 -5.12 18.47 0.98
C GLU A 149 -3.80 18.99 0.37
N VAL A 150 -3.83 19.41 -0.89
CA VAL A 150 -2.71 20.08 -1.55
C VAL A 150 -2.43 21.44 -0.93
N LYS A 151 -3.46 22.30 -0.80
CA LYS A 151 -3.31 23.69 -0.34
C LYS A 151 -2.98 23.80 1.12
N SER A 152 -3.50 22.92 1.96
CA SER A 152 -3.23 22.88 3.40
C SER A 152 -1.85 22.32 3.73
N GLY A 153 -1.23 21.56 2.80
CA GLY A 153 0.03 20.85 3.05
C GLY A 153 -0.17 19.51 3.76
N THR A 154 -1.39 19.04 3.98
CA THR A 154 -1.65 17.75 4.63
C THR A 154 -1.27 16.56 3.74
N LEU A 155 -1.38 16.69 2.43
CA LEU A 155 -0.84 15.74 1.47
C LEU A 155 0.62 16.12 1.13
N VAL A 156 1.55 15.18 1.26
CA VAL A 156 2.99 15.40 1.04
C VAL A 156 3.61 14.32 0.15
N ALA A 157 4.73 14.64 -0.49
CA ALA A 157 5.57 13.69 -1.23
C ALA A 157 6.93 13.57 -0.53
N PRO A 158 7.08 12.70 0.48
CA PRO A 158 8.31 12.60 1.26
C PRO A 158 9.52 12.26 0.40
N GLY A 159 10.64 12.96 0.63
CA GLY A 159 11.90 12.75 -0.09
C GLY A 159 11.98 13.43 -1.45
N ILE A 160 10.93 14.13 -1.88
CA ILE A 160 10.94 14.94 -3.10
C ILE A 160 11.33 16.39 -2.75
N PRO A 161 12.30 17.02 -3.46
CA PRO A 161 12.63 18.43 -3.26
C PRO A 161 11.43 19.34 -3.49
N ASP A 162 11.31 20.43 -2.71
CA ASP A 162 10.16 21.35 -2.74
C ASP A 162 9.78 21.86 -4.13
N LEU A 163 10.76 22.17 -4.97
CA LEU A 163 10.51 22.65 -6.34
C LEU A 163 9.83 21.58 -7.22
N ALA A 164 10.28 20.34 -7.13
CA ALA A 164 9.71 19.23 -7.89
C ALA A 164 8.34 18.82 -7.31
N GLU A 165 8.19 18.85 -5.99
CA GLU A 165 6.94 18.63 -5.30
C GLU A 165 5.90 19.69 -5.69
N HIS A 166 6.27 20.98 -5.70
CA HIS A 166 5.39 22.07 -6.10
C HIS A 166 4.83 21.88 -7.52
N ALA A 167 5.70 21.52 -8.49
CA ALA A 167 5.25 21.24 -9.85
C ALA A 167 4.23 20.11 -9.90
N HIS A 168 4.48 18.99 -9.19
CA HIS A 168 3.58 17.86 -9.12
C HIS A 168 2.23 18.25 -8.49
N PHE A 169 2.24 18.99 -7.39
CA PHE A 169 1.03 19.40 -6.68
C PHE A 169 0.22 20.49 -7.41
N SER A 170 0.87 21.27 -8.30
CA SER A 170 0.16 22.19 -9.20
C SER A 170 -0.77 21.49 -10.17
N ASP A 171 -0.48 20.24 -10.53
CA ASP A 171 -1.38 19.40 -11.33
C ASP A 171 -2.39 18.65 -10.44
N LEU A 172 -1.93 18.13 -9.29
CA LEU A 172 -2.77 17.32 -8.40
C LEU A 172 -3.92 18.12 -7.77
N VAL A 173 -3.76 19.43 -7.55
CA VAL A 173 -4.77 20.31 -6.91
C VAL A 173 -6.13 20.33 -7.62
N LYS A 174 -6.20 19.97 -8.89
CA LYS A 174 -7.41 19.90 -9.74
C LYS A 174 -7.87 18.48 -10.04
N THR A 175 -7.42 17.51 -9.25
CA THR A 175 -7.81 16.10 -9.44
C THR A 175 -8.78 15.65 -8.36
N TYR A 176 -9.38 14.50 -8.62
CA TYR A 176 -10.38 13.87 -7.75
C TYR A 176 -9.99 12.43 -7.48
N GLY A 177 -10.09 12.02 -6.20
CA GLY A 177 -9.79 10.68 -5.73
C GLY A 177 -11.06 9.87 -5.44
N LYS A 178 -11.06 8.57 -5.78
CA LYS A 178 -12.02 7.58 -5.30
C LYS A 178 -11.29 6.50 -4.56
N THR A 179 -11.52 6.45 -3.25
CA THR A 179 -10.73 5.65 -2.32
C THR A 179 -11.59 4.66 -1.55
N PHE A 180 -11.13 3.41 -1.50
CA PHE A 180 -11.71 2.37 -0.66
C PHE A 180 -10.64 1.76 0.23
N HIS A 181 -10.90 1.75 1.55
CA HIS A 181 -10.08 1.00 2.49
C HIS A 181 -10.67 -0.38 2.72
N THR A 182 -9.87 -1.41 2.47
CA THR A 182 -10.22 -2.82 2.65
C THR A 182 -9.87 -3.35 4.04
N TRP A 183 -9.12 -2.58 4.81
CA TRP A 183 -8.72 -2.89 6.19
C TRP A 183 -8.86 -1.65 7.06
N GLN A 184 -9.77 -1.69 8.03
CA GLN A 184 -9.99 -0.64 9.03
C GLN A 184 -8.97 -0.81 10.16
N TYR A 185 -7.70 -0.54 9.88
CA TYR A 185 -6.58 -0.83 10.77
C TYR A 185 -6.52 0.04 12.04
N ASP A 186 -7.29 1.11 12.05
CA ASP A 186 -7.52 1.97 13.22
C ASP A 186 -8.35 1.29 14.30
N ARG A 187 -9.12 0.26 13.93
CA ARG A 187 -10.01 -0.49 14.80
C ARG A 187 -9.63 -1.95 14.92
N ASP A 188 -9.23 -2.58 13.79
CA ASP A 188 -9.10 -4.02 13.68
C ASP A 188 -7.63 -4.43 13.45
N ASP A 189 -7.17 -5.44 14.15
CA ASP A 189 -5.83 -6.03 13.98
C ASP A 189 -5.73 -7.02 12.79
N PHE A 190 -6.86 -7.32 12.17
CA PHE A 190 -7.03 -8.19 11.00
C PHE A 190 -8.01 -7.55 10.00
N PRO A 191 -7.93 -7.83 8.68
CA PRO A 191 -8.77 -7.20 7.65
C PRO A 191 -10.22 -7.73 7.67
N TYR A 192 -10.95 -7.46 8.75
CA TYR A 192 -12.35 -7.81 8.87
C TYR A 192 -13.29 -6.87 8.12
N GLY A 193 -14.49 -7.35 7.84
CA GLY A 193 -15.57 -6.56 7.26
C GLY A 193 -15.44 -6.35 5.76
N ILE A 194 -16.11 -5.32 5.28
CA ILE A 194 -16.19 -4.96 3.85
C ILE A 194 -15.37 -3.71 3.58
N PRO A 195 -14.96 -3.47 2.31
CA PRO A 195 -14.33 -2.21 1.94
C PRO A 195 -15.20 -1.02 2.33
N GLN A 196 -14.57 0.03 2.86
CA GLN A 196 -15.24 1.27 3.23
C GLN A 196 -14.82 2.39 2.28
N LEU A 197 -15.79 3.20 1.83
CA LEU A 197 -15.53 4.42 1.09
C LEU A 197 -14.86 5.43 2.01
N MET A 198 -13.78 6.04 1.53
CA MET A 198 -13.03 7.08 2.24
C MET A 198 -13.15 8.40 1.52
N MET A 199 -13.05 9.50 2.28
CA MET A 199 -13.06 10.86 1.77
C MET A 199 -11.83 11.63 2.22
N GLY A 200 -11.51 12.71 1.50
CA GLY A 200 -10.49 13.67 1.87
C GLY A 200 -11.03 14.79 2.74
N LEU A 201 -10.12 15.55 3.33
CA LEU A 201 -10.40 16.76 4.11
C LEU A 201 -10.69 17.94 3.17
N THR A 202 -11.50 18.91 3.60
CA THR A 202 -11.93 20.03 2.75
C THR A 202 -11.75 21.40 3.34
N GLU A 203 -11.54 21.51 4.67
CA GLU A 203 -11.34 22.80 5.36
C GLU A 203 -10.48 22.65 6.63
N ASP A 204 -10.01 23.79 7.13
CA ASP A 204 -9.22 23.86 8.36
C ASP A 204 -10.07 23.44 9.57
N GLY A 205 -9.46 22.75 10.52
CA GLY A 205 -10.10 22.27 11.74
C GLY A 205 -10.74 20.89 11.63
N GLN A 206 -10.77 20.28 10.45
CA GLN A 206 -11.29 18.91 10.28
C GLN A 206 -10.25 17.84 10.64
N VAL A 207 -8.96 18.08 10.33
CA VAL A 207 -7.90 17.09 10.56
C VAL A 207 -7.58 16.96 12.04
N ASP A 208 -7.31 15.73 12.48
CA ASP A 208 -6.69 15.50 13.79
C ASP A 208 -5.23 15.98 13.77
N GLU A 209 -4.98 17.10 14.43
CA GLU A 209 -3.67 17.72 14.54
C GLU A 209 -2.62 16.81 15.23
N ALA A 210 -3.05 15.83 16.04
CA ALA A 210 -2.12 14.89 16.64
C ALA A 210 -1.58 13.90 15.59
N LEU A 211 -2.43 13.45 14.67
CA LEU A 211 -1.99 12.63 13.52
C LEU A 211 -1.01 13.39 12.62
N VAL A 212 -1.32 14.67 12.33
CA VAL A 212 -0.43 15.52 11.51
C VAL A 212 0.93 15.68 12.17
N ARG A 213 0.97 16.04 13.45
CA ARG A 213 2.23 16.22 14.19
C ARG A 213 3.05 14.93 14.27
N ASP A 214 2.40 13.79 14.45
CA ASP A 214 3.09 12.48 14.47
C ASP A 214 3.68 12.14 13.10
N ARG A 215 2.90 12.28 12.02
CA ARG A 215 3.33 12.07 10.66
C ARG A 215 4.52 12.97 10.31
N ASP A 216 4.41 14.26 10.57
CA ASP A 216 5.45 15.25 10.26
C ASP A 216 6.78 14.90 10.94
N ARG A 217 6.73 14.53 12.22
CA ARG A 217 7.90 14.08 12.98
C ARG A 217 8.54 12.82 12.38
N ARG A 218 7.73 11.81 12.04
CA ARG A 218 8.23 10.53 11.50
C ARG A 218 8.81 10.64 10.11
N LEU A 219 8.20 11.46 9.26
CA LEU A 219 8.62 11.62 7.86
C LEU A 219 9.62 12.77 7.67
N GLY A 220 9.91 13.57 8.71
CA GLY A 220 10.80 14.72 8.61
C GLY A 220 10.27 15.82 7.68
N VAL A 221 8.95 16.01 7.66
CA VAL A 221 8.28 17.02 6.84
C VAL A 221 7.61 18.06 7.74
N SER A 222 7.13 19.16 7.17
CA SER A 222 6.36 20.18 7.88
C SER A 222 5.15 20.58 7.05
N THR A 223 3.97 20.24 7.52
CA THR A 223 2.69 20.62 6.92
C THR A 223 2.59 22.15 6.73
N ALA A 224 2.98 22.92 7.76
CA ALA A 224 2.97 24.38 7.69
C ALA A 224 3.92 24.92 6.61
N HIS A 225 5.12 24.35 6.47
CA HIS A 225 6.06 24.72 5.43
C HIS A 225 5.50 24.39 4.03
N LYS A 226 4.93 23.21 3.86
CA LYS A 226 4.29 22.82 2.59
C LYS A 226 3.12 23.73 2.22
N ARG A 227 2.30 24.11 3.18
CA ARG A 227 1.23 25.11 2.98
C ARG A 227 1.77 26.43 2.46
N GLN A 228 2.86 26.93 3.05
CA GLN A 228 3.51 28.18 2.60
C GLN A 228 4.07 28.05 1.18
N ASN A 229 4.80 26.98 0.90
CA ASN A 229 5.40 26.73 -0.42
C ASN A 229 4.37 26.55 -1.55
N ARG A 230 3.13 26.26 -1.23
CA ARG A 230 2.04 26.07 -2.20
C ARG A 230 1.03 27.21 -2.20
N ALA A 231 1.34 28.32 -1.53
CA ALA A 231 0.42 29.46 -1.42
C ALA A 231 0.06 30.03 -2.80
N ASP A 232 1.01 30.06 -3.73
CA ASP A 232 0.88 30.56 -5.10
C ASP A 232 0.19 29.57 -6.07
N ILE A 233 0.05 28.29 -5.71
CA ILE A 233 -0.71 27.34 -6.54
C ILE A 233 -2.17 27.81 -6.62
N PRO A 234 -2.71 27.99 -7.83
CA PRO A 234 -4.11 28.39 -7.99
C PRO A 234 -5.06 27.45 -7.26
N THR A 235 -6.09 28.02 -6.62
CA THR A 235 -7.11 27.24 -5.91
C THR A 235 -8.33 27.10 -6.81
N PRO A 236 -8.50 25.98 -7.55
CA PRO A 236 -9.67 25.79 -8.41
C PRO A 236 -10.96 25.67 -7.60
N GLU A 237 -12.09 25.98 -8.19
CA GLU A 237 -13.38 25.61 -7.62
C GLU A 237 -13.55 24.10 -7.66
N VAL A 238 -14.15 23.52 -6.61
CA VAL A 238 -14.50 22.10 -6.59
C VAL A 238 -15.70 21.90 -7.52
N ALA A 239 -15.57 20.95 -8.45
CA ALA A 239 -16.66 20.63 -9.35
C ALA A 239 -17.86 20.05 -8.59
N PRO A 240 -19.10 20.40 -8.96
CA PRO A 240 -20.30 19.92 -8.29
C PRO A 240 -20.39 18.39 -8.26
N GLY A 241 -20.84 17.85 -7.12
CA GLY A 241 -21.02 16.42 -6.88
C GLY A 241 -19.86 15.72 -6.18
N ALA A 242 -18.67 16.33 -6.10
CA ALA A 242 -17.59 15.84 -5.25
C ALA A 242 -17.86 16.14 -3.76
N ASN A 243 -17.10 15.49 -2.87
CA ASN A 243 -17.17 15.68 -1.42
C ASN A 243 -18.62 15.55 -0.91
N SER A 244 -19.31 14.49 -1.28
CA SER A 244 -20.77 14.34 -1.04
C SER A 244 -21.19 14.62 0.40
N TRP A 245 -20.35 14.31 1.37
CA TRP A 245 -20.59 14.50 2.81
C TRP A 245 -20.74 15.96 3.23
N GLU A 246 -20.18 16.92 2.49
CA GLU A 246 -20.33 18.37 2.75
C GLU A 246 -21.79 18.83 2.64
N SER A 247 -22.63 18.08 1.90
CA SER A 247 -24.08 18.35 1.81
C SER A 247 -24.86 17.92 3.06
N GLY A 248 -24.20 17.33 4.06
CA GLY A 248 -24.83 16.68 5.21
C GLY A 248 -25.38 15.28 4.89
N ARG A 249 -25.12 14.77 3.68
CA ARG A 249 -25.50 13.42 3.23
C ARG A 249 -24.34 12.76 2.54
N THR A 250 -24.14 11.48 2.84
CA THR A 250 -23.02 10.69 2.28
C THR A 250 -23.49 9.34 1.78
N VAL A 251 -22.58 8.58 1.22
CA VAL A 251 -22.75 7.17 0.82
C VAL A 251 -21.68 6.33 1.47
N GLN A 252 -22.02 5.07 1.79
CA GLN A 252 -21.09 4.08 2.30
C GLN A 252 -21.46 2.69 1.80
N THR A 253 -20.48 1.80 1.68
CA THR A 253 -20.68 0.41 1.29
C THR A 253 -21.44 -0.38 2.35
N ARG A 254 -22.32 -1.26 1.89
CA ARG A 254 -23.07 -2.19 2.74
C ARG A 254 -23.19 -3.54 2.04
N LEU A 255 -23.29 -4.61 2.82
CA LEU A 255 -23.63 -5.95 2.30
C LEU A 255 -25.13 -6.05 2.08
N GLU A 256 -25.51 -6.66 0.97
CA GLU A 256 -26.89 -7.03 0.66
C GLU A 256 -26.91 -8.51 0.23
N GLU A 257 -27.85 -9.28 0.76
CA GLU A 257 -28.06 -10.65 0.32
C GLU A 257 -28.72 -10.66 -1.06
N MET A 258 -28.19 -11.47 -1.96
CA MET A 258 -28.69 -11.61 -3.33
C MET A 258 -28.80 -13.07 -3.72
N ASP A 259 -29.76 -13.39 -4.58
CA ASP A 259 -29.85 -14.72 -5.17
C ASP A 259 -28.65 -14.98 -6.10
N PHE A 260 -28.05 -16.16 -5.95
CA PHE A 260 -26.96 -16.58 -6.83
C PHE A 260 -27.50 -16.91 -8.22
N GLN A 261 -26.99 -16.25 -9.24
CA GLN A 261 -27.33 -16.51 -10.64
C GLN A 261 -26.30 -17.46 -11.27
N HIS A 262 -26.79 -18.49 -11.99
CA HIS A 262 -25.99 -19.52 -12.67
C HIS A 262 -25.69 -19.13 -14.12
#